data_010b4506752af86bab33e623b976d229
#
_entry.id   010b4506752af86bab33e623b976d229
#
_cell.length_a   1.000
_cell.length_b   1.000
_cell.length_c   1.000
_cell.angle_alpha   90.00
_cell.angle_beta   90.00
_cell.angle_gamma   90.00
#
_symmetry.space_group_name_H-M   'P 1'
#
loop_
_entity.id
_entity.type
_entity.pdbx_description
1 polymer ?
#
loop_
_entity_poly.entity_id
_entity_poly.type
_entity_poly.pdbx_seq_one_letter_code
_entity_poly.pdbx_strand_id
1 'polypeptide(L)'
;MGLFRRKTTQPAPPVVVSSLEHRLKCSGEGARKFSVTPDETAFFSALEAALDGQSYTATRMADGTISVSTHRAYLGKIKLQGRKTRMQYMTSLYNTKSVEDAPLEEYIQHLTYWVKSSKRRT
;
A
#
# COMPACT_ATOMS: atom_id res chain seq x y z
N MET A 1 -31.15 22.87 -7.25
CA MET A 1 -30.59 22.36 -7.25
C MET A 1 -29.91 21.79 -7.04
N GLY A 2 -29.98 22.07 -7.00
CA GLY A 2 -29.29 21.53 -6.78
C GLY A 2 -28.50 21.28 -6.78
N LEU A 3 -28.74 21.67 -6.81
CA LEU A 3 -27.92 21.36 -6.80
C LEU A 3 -27.06 21.01 -6.55
N PHE A 4 -27.16 21.14 -6.29
CA PHE A 4 -26.19 20.64 -6.05
C PHE A 4 -25.67 19.97 -5.98
N ARG A 5 -26.00 20.03 -5.84
CA ARG A 5 -25.43 19.27 -5.81
C ARG A 5 -24.77 18.64 -5.99
N ARG A 6 -24.89 18.79 -5.98
CA ARG A 6 -24.25 17.95 -6.34
C ARG A 6 -23.37 17.67 -6.19
N LYS A 7 -23.45 18.09 -5.87
CA LYS A 7 -22.49 17.69 -5.86
C LYS A 7 -21.84 17.13 -5.21
N THR A 8 -22.33 17.23 -4.87
CA THR A 8 -21.71 16.70 -4.47
C THR A 8 -21.10 15.75 -4.19
N THR A 9 -21.04 15.42 -4.17
CA THR A 9 -20.47 14.48 -4.00
C THR A 9 -19.53 13.93 -4.58
N GLN A 10 -18.85 14.04 -4.60
CA GLN A 10 -17.90 13.54 -5.09
C GLN A 10 -16.75 13.75 -4.97
N PRO A 11 -15.93 13.37 -5.17
CA PRO A 11 -14.73 13.53 -5.77
C PRO A 11 -13.52 13.16 -4.98
N ALA A 12 -13.56 12.83 -3.85
CA ALA A 12 -12.40 12.46 -3.08
C ALA A 12 -11.67 11.22 -3.59
N PRO A 13 -12.34 10.18 -4.11
CA PRO A 13 -11.61 8.99 -4.57
C PRO A 13 -10.60 9.25 -5.66
N PRO A 14 -10.90 10.07 -6.69
CA PRO A 14 -9.87 10.34 -7.70
C PRO A 14 -8.62 11.00 -7.15
N VAL A 15 -8.79 11.88 -6.16
CA VAL A 15 -7.67 12.55 -5.55
C VAL A 15 -6.77 11.55 -4.82
N VAL A 16 -7.37 10.58 -4.12
CA VAL A 16 -6.61 9.57 -3.40
C VAL A 16 -5.79 8.72 -4.36
N VAL A 17 -6.40 8.31 -5.48
CA VAL A 17 -5.70 7.50 -6.48
C VAL A 17 -4.50 8.27 -7.04
N SER A 18 -4.71 9.55 -7.39
CA SER A 18 -3.63 10.37 -7.90
C SER A 18 -2.51 10.52 -6.89
N SER A 19 -2.86 10.67 -5.62
CA SER A 19 -1.87 10.82 -4.58
C SER A 19 -0.98 9.59 -4.49
N LEU A 20 -1.57 8.40 -4.53
CA LEU A 20 -0.78 7.17 -4.46
C LEU A 20 0.10 7.01 -5.69
N GLU A 21 -0.41 7.32 -6.88
CA GLU A 21 0.39 7.22 -8.09
C GLU A 21 1.60 8.13 -8.04
N HIS A 22 1.45 9.32 -7.49
CA HIS A 22 2.58 10.25 -7.36
C HIS A 22 3.62 9.77 -6.37
N ARG A 23 3.19 9.07 -5.33
CA ARG A 23 4.11 8.56 -4.31
C ARG A 23 4.83 7.31 -4.73
N LEU A 24 4.22 6.56 -5.64
CA LEU A 24 4.71 5.24 -6.02
C LEU A 24 5.85 5.38 -7.00
N LYS A 25 7.01 4.88 -6.63
CA LYS A 25 8.15 4.85 -7.53
C LYS A 25 8.13 3.55 -8.32
N CYS A 26 8.75 3.56 -9.49
CA CYS A 26 8.83 2.38 -10.34
C CYS A 26 10.29 1.96 -10.47
N SER A 27 10.55 0.66 -10.32
CA SER A 27 11.91 0.15 -10.36
C SER A 27 12.43 0.00 -11.80
N GLY A 28 11.57 0.17 -12.81
CA GLY A 28 11.96 0.04 -14.20
C GLY A 28 10.75 0.11 -15.10
N GLU A 29 10.97 -0.10 -16.39
CA GLU A 29 9.87 -0.02 -17.36
C GLU A 29 8.81 -1.07 -17.14
N GLY A 30 9.19 -2.27 -16.71
CA GLY A 30 8.21 -3.31 -16.41
C GLY A 30 7.24 -2.88 -15.35
N ALA A 31 7.72 -2.16 -14.35
CA ALA A 31 6.87 -1.66 -13.27
C ALA A 31 5.88 -0.62 -13.76
N ARG A 32 6.24 0.15 -14.77
CA ARG A 32 5.38 1.22 -15.28
C ARG A 32 4.15 0.73 -16.00
N LYS A 33 4.11 -0.55 -16.33
CA LYS A 33 2.95 -1.14 -16.99
C LYS A 33 1.77 -1.31 -16.04
N PHE A 34 2.00 -1.23 -14.75
CA PHE A 34 0.95 -1.43 -13.76
C PHE A 34 0.35 -0.08 -13.35
N SER A 35 -0.98 -0.03 -13.33
CA SER A 35 -1.70 1.13 -12.83
C SER A 35 -2.17 0.85 -11.41
N VAL A 36 -2.39 1.90 -10.64
CA VAL A 36 -2.92 1.74 -9.28
C VAL A 36 -4.36 1.24 -9.36
N THR A 37 -4.66 0.19 -8.60
CA THR A 37 -6.00 -0.39 -8.54
C THR A 37 -6.76 0.12 -7.32
N PRO A 38 -8.11 -0.03 -7.31
CA PRO A 38 -8.87 0.34 -6.12
C PRO A 38 -8.43 -0.41 -4.86
N ASP A 39 -8.06 -1.69 -5.00
CA ASP A 39 -7.59 -2.45 -3.85
C ASP A 39 -6.28 -1.87 -3.31
N GLU A 40 -5.38 -1.47 -4.20
CA GLU A 40 -4.14 -0.84 -3.77
C GLU A 40 -4.41 0.48 -3.08
N THR A 41 -5.34 1.27 -3.60
CA THR A 41 -5.70 2.53 -2.98
C THR A 41 -6.25 2.31 -1.58
N ALA A 42 -7.15 1.33 -1.42
CA ALA A 42 -7.73 1.03 -0.13
C ALA A 42 -6.68 0.54 0.87
N PHE A 43 -5.77 -0.31 0.40
CA PHE A 43 -4.71 -0.83 1.26
C PHE A 43 -3.80 0.30 1.75
N PHE A 44 -3.37 1.17 0.84
CA PHE A 44 -2.46 2.25 1.22
C PHE A 44 -3.15 3.34 2.02
N SER A 45 -4.46 3.55 1.83
CA SER A 45 -5.21 4.44 2.72
C SER A 45 -5.22 3.91 4.14
N ALA A 46 -5.42 2.59 4.30
CA ALA A 46 -5.38 1.97 5.61
C ALA A 46 -3.98 2.05 6.21
N LEU A 47 -2.95 1.87 5.38
CA LEU A 47 -1.57 1.98 5.83
C LEU A 47 -1.26 3.37 6.35
N GLU A 48 -1.68 4.40 5.61
CA GLU A 48 -1.41 5.78 6.02
C GLU A 48 -2.09 6.10 7.34
N ALA A 49 -3.31 5.61 7.53
CA ALA A 49 -4.01 5.78 8.79
C ALA A 49 -3.28 5.05 9.92
N ALA A 50 -2.79 3.85 9.65
CA ALA A 50 -2.10 3.06 10.67
C ALA A 50 -0.75 3.65 11.04
N LEU A 51 -0.07 4.28 10.10
CA LEU A 51 1.22 4.92 10.34
C LEU A 51 1.09 6.27 11.04
N ASP A 52 -0.13 6.81 11.09
CA ASP A 52 -0.44 8.02 11.86
C ASP A 52 0.48 9.18 11.50
N GLY A 53 0.57 9.47 10.20
CA GLY A 53 1.34 10.60 9.70
C GLY A 53 2.80 10.31 9.41
N GLN A 54 3.26 9.12 9.71
CA GLN A 54 4.65 8.76 9.39
C GLN A 54 4.82 8.58 7.89
N SER A 55 5.89 9.13 7.35
CA SER A 55 6.18 9.02 5.92
C SER A 55 6.69 7.63 5.56
N TYR A 56 6.37 7.21 4.34
CA TYR A 56 6.86 5.94 3.83
C TYR A 56 7.25 6.08 2.36
N THR A 57 8.03 5.12 1.89
CA THR A 57 8.42 5.02 0.49
C THR A 57 7.86 3.72 -0.08
N ALA A 58 7.24 3.80 -1.25
CA ALA A 58 6.68 2.63 -1.92
C ALA A 58 7.24 2.55 -3.33
N THR A 59 7.73 1.36 -3.71
CA THR A 59 8.35 1.13 -5.00
C THR A 59 7.69 -0.04 -5.70
N ARG A 60 7.15 0.19 -6.90
CA ARG A 60 6.55 -0.84 -7.73
C ARG A 60 7.63 -1.63 -8.43
N MET A 61 7.53 -2.95 -8.38
CA MET A 61 8.46 -3.83 -9.06
C MET A 61 7.87 -4.34 -10.37
N ALA A 62 8.70 -5.01 -11.17
CA ALA A 62 8.30 -5.42 -12.51
C ALA A 62 7.15 -6.43 -12.53
N ASP A 63 6.95 -7.16 -11.44
CA ASP A 63 5.86 -8.14 -11.35
C ASP A 63 4.60 -7.58 -10.71
N GLY A 64 4.57 -6.28 -10.42
CA GLY A 64 3.43 -5.62 -9.78
C GLY A 64 3.51 -5.53 -8.27
N THR A 65 4.49 -6.17 -7.67
CA THR A 65 4.70 -6.10 -6.22
C THR A 65 5.14 -4.70 -5.82
N ILE A 66 4.68 -4.23 -4.68
CA ILE A 66 5.09 -2.95 -4.13
C ILE A 66 5.89 -3.19 -2.85
N SER A 67 7.12 -2.70 -2.84
CA SER A 67 7.99 -2.76 -1.68
C SER A 67 7.81 -1.48 -0.87
N VAL A 68 7.62 -1.60 0.45
CA VAL A 68 7.30 -0.46 1.29
C VAL A 68 8.26 -0.38 2.46
N SER A 69 8.75 0.82 2.73
CA SER A 69 9.63 1.06 3.87
C SER A 69 9.42 2.47 4.40
N THR A 70 9.79 2.67 5.65
CA THR A 70 9.90 4.01 6.23
C THR A 70 11.38 4.34 6.31
N HIS A 71 11.70 5.57 6.70
CA HIS A 71 13.11 5.93 6.84
C HIS A 71 13.80 5.15 7.97
N ARG A 72 13.03 4.49 8.82
CA ARG A 72 13.57 3.72 9.94
C ARG A 72 13.71 2.24 9.65
N ALA A 73 12.79 1.70 8.84
CA ALA A 73 12.73 0.25 8.70
C ALA A 73 12.05 -0.16 7.42
N TYR A 74 12.42 -1.31 6.93
CA TYR A 74 11.72 -1.99 5.86
C TYR A 74 10.46 -2.61 6.45
N LEU A 75 9.30 -2.38 5.80
CA LEU A 75 8.04 -2.91 6.29
C LEU A 75 7.67 -4.23 5.66
N GLY A 76 7.83 -4.33 4.35
CA GLY A 76 7.47 -5.54 3.63
C GLY A 76 7.07 -5.25 2.20
N LYS A 77 6.38 -6.22 1.60
CA LYS A 77 5.93 -6.13 0.22
C LYS A 77 4.44 -6.46 0.16
N ILE A 78 3.77 -5.86 -0.83
CA ILE A 78 2.36 -6.14 -1.07
C ILE A 78 2.13 -6.27 -2.57
N LYS A 79 1.40 -7.30 -2.97
CA LYS A 79 1.01 -7.51 -4.35
C LYS A 79 -0.49 -7.75 -4.38
N LEU A 80 -1.23 -6.80 -4.95
CA LEU A 80 -2.68 -6.84 -4.96
C LEU A 80 -3.27 -6.98 -6.36
N GLN A 81 -2.43 -7.12 -7.38
CA GLN A 81 -2.91 -7.36 -8.73
C GLN A 81 -2.09 -8.46 -9.37
N GLY A 82 -2.65 -9.05 -10.43
CA GLY A 82 -2.04 -10.18 -11.08
C GLY A 82 -2.76 -11.45 -10.69
N ARG A 83 -2.16 -12.59 -11.00
CA ARG A 83 -2.76 -13.87 -10.75
C ARG A 83 -2.97 -14.20 -9.30
N LYS A 84 -2.04 -13.80 -8.47
CA LYS A 84 -1.99 -14.20 -7.07
C LYS A 84 -1.60 -13.00 -6.24
N THR A 85 -2.37 -12.73 -5.21
CA THR A 85 -2.05 -11.65 -4.29
C THR A 85 -1.14 -12.18 -3.19
N ARG A 86 -0.36 -11.29 -2.58
CA ARG A 86 0.58 -11.70 -1.54
C ARG A 86 0.97 -10.50 -0.69
N MET A 87 1.18 -10.76 0.59
CA MET A 87 1.72 -9.77 1.51
C MET A 87 2.88 -10.38 2.29
N GLN A 88 3.99 -9.66 2.34
CA GLN A 88 5.14 -10.07 3.12
C GLN A 88 5.32 -9.09 4.27
N TYR A 89 5.58 -9.59 5.45
CA TYR A 89 5.78 -8.75 6.62
C TYR A 89 6.84 -9.38 7.52
N MET A 90 7.39 -8.54 8.41
CA MET A 90 8.43 -8.97 9.34
C MET A 90 7.79 -9.35 10.67
N THR A 91 8.22 -10.48 11.23
CA THR A 91 7.79 -10.87 12.58
C THR A 91 8.85 -10.54 13.62
N SER A 92 10.09 -10.30 13.14
CA SER A 92 11.18 -9.82 13.99
C SER A 92 12.18 -9.15 13.06
N LEU A 93 13.31 -8.69 13.60
CA LEU A 93 14.32 -8.04 12.78
C LEU A 93 14.87 -8.93 11.66
N TYR A 94 14.81 -10.24 11.86
CA TYR A 94 15.43 -11.17 10.91
C TYR A 94 14.47 -12.18 10.31
N ASN A 95 13.21 -12.18 10.73
CA ASN A 95 12.25 -13.16 10.26
C ASN A 95 11.13 -12.51 9.47
N THR A 96 10.81 -13.11 8.33
CA THR A 96 9.70 -12.65 7.49
C THR A 96 8.68 -13.75 7.34
N LYS A 97 7.45 -13.33 7.09
CA LYS A 97 6.35 -14.25 6.74
C LYS A 97 5.58 -13.68 5.58
N SER A 98 4.89 -14.56 4.86
CA SER A 98 4.06 -14.17 3.73
C SER A 98 2.69 -14.80 3.85
N VAL A 99 1.69 -14.07 3.36
CA VAL A 99 0.32 -14.58 3.23
C VAL A 99 -0.05 -14.42 1.76
N GLU A 100 -0.64 -15.46 1.18
CA GLU A 100 -1.01 -15.48 -0.22
C GLU A 100 -2.49 -15.76 -0.39
N ASP A 101 -3.06 -15.24 -1.49
CA ASP A 101 -4.45 -15.52 -1.89
C ASP A 101 -5.47 -15.20 -0.80
N ALA A 102 -5.23 -14.16 -0.04
CA ALA A 102 -6.14 -13.74 1.01
C ALA A 102 -7.02 -12.58 0.51
N PRO A 103 -8.17 -12.35 1.15
CA PRO A 103 -8.96 -11.17 0.82
C PRO A 103 -8.27 -9.90 1.30
N LEU A 104 -8.64 -8.79 0.69
CA LEU A 104 -8.03 -7.50 1.01
C LEU A 104 -8.12 -7.18 2.49
N GLU A 105 -9.24 -7.48 3.11
CA GLU A 105 -9.43 -7.19 4.54
C GLU A 105 -8.40 -7.89 5.41
N GLU A 106 -8.01 -9.10 5.03
CA GLU A 106 -7.00 -9.82 5.80
C GLU A 106 -5.65 -9.15 5.67
N TYR A 107 -5.30 -8.68 4.48
CA TYR A 107 -4.05 -7.95 4.29
C TYR A 107 -4.06 -6.66 5.12
N ILE A 108 -5.19 -5.98 5.16
CA ILE A 108 -5.31 -4.75 5.96
C ILE A 108 -5.11 -5.07 7.44
N GLN A 109 -5.65 -6.19 7.91
CA GLN A 109 -5.44 -6.59 9.30
C GLN A 109 -3.98 -6.85 9.61
N HIS A 110 -3.24 -7.37 8.63
CA HIS A 110 -1.82 -7.65 8.81
C HIS A 110 -0.95 -6.39 8.81
N LEU A 111 -1.53 -5.22 8.53
CA LEU A 111 -0.79 -3.97 8.64
C LEU A 111 -0.25 -3.74 10.06
N THR A 112 -0.84 -4.40 11.05
CA THR A 112 -0.33 -4.30 12.41
C THR A 112 1.15 -4.72 12.48
N TYR A 113 1.56 -5.69 11.66
CA TYR A 113 2.96 -6.13 11.63
C TYR A 113 3.85 -5.05 10.99
N TRP A 114 3.36 -4.39 9.96
CA TRP A 114 4.10 -3.29 9.32
C TRP A 114 4.27 -2.13 10.28
N VAL A 115 3.22 -1.79 11.04
CA VAL A 115 3.29 -0.71 12.01
C VAL A 115 4.30 -1.06 13.10
N LYS A 116 4.30 -2.28 13.59
CA LYS A 116 5.28 -2.70 14.58
C LYS A 116 6.71 -2.58 14.05
N SER A 117 6.91 -2.97 12.79
CA SER A 117 8.22 -2.84 12.17
C SER A 117 8.66 -1.38 12.08
N SER A 118 7.72 -0.49 11.77
CA SER A 118 8.05 0.92 11.65
C SER A 118 8.48 1.54 12.97
N LYS A 119 8.07 0.94 14.08
CA LYS A 119 8.40 1.44 15.42
C LYS A 119 9.57 0.72 16.05
N ARG A 120 10.03 -0.36 15.43
CA ARG A 120 11.12 -1.15 15.98
C ARG A 120 12.43 -0.41 15.83
N ARG A 121 13.20 -0.43 16.88
CA ARG A 121 14.54 0.15 16.83
C ARG A 121 15.56 -0.88 16.38
N THR A 122 16.46 -0.44 15.57
CA THR A 122 17.54 -1.31 15.09
C THR A 122 18.82 -0.97 15.80
#